data_5b0df88e8277afab61122345373dbea9
#
_entry.id   5b0df88e8277afab61122345373dbea9
#
_cell.length_a   1.000
_cell.length_b   1.000
_cell.length_c   1.000
_cell.angle_alpha   90.00
_cell.angle_beta   90.00
_cell.angle_gamma   90.00
#
_symmetry.space_group_name_H-M   'P 1'
#
loop_
_entity.id
_entity.type
_entity.pdbx_description
1 polymer ?
#
loop_
_entity_poly.entity_id
_entity_poly.type
_entity_poly.pdbx_seq_one_letter_code
_entity_poly.pdbx_strand_id
1 'polypeptide(L)'
;MAETPRVLLLGDSIRMSYQPHVKLMLESKHEAVVTGPAENCQYSGYTRERLPKWLDELGRPDVVHWNNGLHDVGHNPNRSPMQFPLEAYLDNLKAVLGMLRKTGAKVIWATSTPVHPNRPFRSDAWAWKNEEIDRYNGAALELMREQHIPVNDLHAVVWSEVEACLAEDMLHLNKDGQKACADAVVEAVRKVME
;
A
#
# COMPACT_ATOMS: atom_id res chain seq x y z
N MET A 1 1.19 17.86 27.52
CA MET A 1 0.66 16.57 27.01
C MET A 1 1.40 16.27 25.72
N ALA A 2 1.86 15.02 25.47
CA ALA A 2 2.44 14.66 24.18
C ALA A 2 1.37 14.84 23.09
N GLU A 3 1.78 15.33 21.92
CA GLU A 3 0.90 15.50 20.77
C GLU A 3 0.50 14.10 20.24
N THR A 4 -0.76 13.91 19.86
CA THR A 4 -1.24 12.64 19.30
C THR A 4 -0.54 12.37 17.98
N PRO A 5 0.14 11.22 17.80
CA PRO A 5 0.90 10.93 16.60
C PRO A 5 0.02 10.91 15.34
N ARG A 6 0.61 11.30 14.22
CA ARG A 6 -0.04 11.35 12.90
C ARG A 6 0.42 10.18 12.05
N VAL A 7 -0.54 9.38 11.58
CA VAL A 7 -0.31 8.23 10.68
C VAL A 7 -0.79 8.59 9.29
N LEU A 8 0.10 8.55 8.31
CA LEU A 8 -0.20 8.74 6.90
C LEU A 8 -0.29 7.38 6.20
N LEU A 9 -1.43 7.10 5.57
CA LEU A 9 -1.63 5.90 4.76
C LEU A 9 -1.49 6.26 3.27
N LEU A 10 -0.54 5.65 2.59
CA LEU A 10 -0.32 5.79 1.13
C LEU A 10 -0.59 4.46 0.44
N GLY A 11 -1.29 4.50 -0.68
CA GLY A 11 -1.62 3.31 -1.48
C GLY A 11 -2.79 3.56 -2.42
N ASP A 12 -3.15 2.55 -3.17
CA ASP A 12 -4.20 2.57 -4.19
C ASP A 12 -5.62 2.34 -3.64
N SER A 13 -6.52 1.80 -4.46
CA SER A 13 -7.90 1.49 -4.07
C SER A 13 -7.99 0.49 -2.92
N ILE A 14 -7.02 -0.41 -2.78
CA ILE A 14 -6.95 -1.35 -1.67
C ILE A 14 -6.78 -0.57 -0.35
N ARG A 15 -5.79 0.35 -0.29
CA ARG A 15 -5.60 1.24 0.86
C ARG A 15 -6.86 2.05 1.15
N MET A 16 -7.48 2.63 0.14
CA MET A 16 -8.68 3.44 0.31
C MET A 16 -9.83 2.64 0.93
N SER A 17 -9.92 1.35 0.62
CA SER A 17 -10.99 0.48 1.13
C SER A 17 -10.85 0.13 2.61
N TYR A 18 -9.64 -0.10 3.12
CA TYR A 18 -9.42 -0.42 4.54
C TYR A 18 -9.14 0.81 5.42
N GLN A 19 -8.77 1.95 4.85
CA GLN A 19 -8.43 3.18 5.64
C GLN A 19 -9.52 3.61 6.61
N PRO A 20 -10.84 3.58 6.29
CA PRO A 20 -11.89 3.94 7.25
C PRO A 20 -11.87 3.08 8.52
N HIS A 21 -11.57 1.78 8.38
CA HIS A 21 -11.46 0.86 9.52
C HIS A 21 -10.23 1.17 10.37
N VAL A 22 -9.06 1.39 9.76
CA VAL A 22 -7.83 1.80 10.47
C VAL A 22 -8.06 3.09 11.24
N LYS A 23 -8.68 4.08 10.59
CA LYS A 23 -9.03 5.36 11.20
C LYS A 23 -9.92 5.16 12.43
N LEU A 24 -11.01 4.41 12.30
CA LEU A 24 -11.91 4.12 13.41
C LEU A 24 -11.17 3.45 14.59
N MET A 25 -10.32 2.47 14.30
CA MET A 25 -9.63 1.68 15.34
C MET A 25 -8.59 2.47 16.13
N LEU A 26 -7.84 3.36 15.48
CA LEU A 26 -6.79 4.17 16.13
C LEU A 26 -7.35 5.45 16.76
N GLU A 27 -8.27 6.15 16.07
CA GLU A 27 -8.81 7.42 16.56
C GLU A 27 -9.80 7.24 17.71
N SER A 28 -10.62 6.16 17.72
CA SER A 28 -11.55 5.89 18.82
C SER A 28 -10.86 5.65 20.16
N LYS A 29 -9.60 5.24 20.12
CA LYS A 29 -8.76 5.03 21.30
C LYS A 29 -7.78 6.17 21.58
N HIS A 30 -7.85 7.25 20.80
CA HIS A 30 -6.90 8.38 20.86
C HIS A 30 -5.43 7.98 20.67
N GLU A 31 -5.16 6.86 19.97
CA GLU A 31 -3.81 6.34 19.74
C GLU A 31 -3.07 7.12 18.64
N ALA A 32 -3.80 7.51 17.56
CA ALA A 32 -3.23 8.29 16.47
C ALA A 32 -4.32 9.06 15.70
N VAL A 33 -3.92 10.10 14.97
CA VAL A 33 -4.73 10.74 13.91
C VAL A 33 -4.35 10.11 12.57
N VAL A 34 -5.32 9.51 11.87
CA VAL A 34 -5.10 8.79 10.61
C VAL A 34 -5.49 9.66 9.43
N THR A 35 -4.55 9.87 8.50
CA THR A 35 -4.73 10.64 7.27
C THR A 35 -4.33 9.81 6.05
N GLY A 36 -4.69 10.28 4.87
CA GLY A 36 -4.26 9.74 3.60
C GLY A 36 -4.80 10.61 2.46
N PRO A 37 -4.17 10.61 1.27
CA PRO A 37 -4.73 11.31 0.12
C PRO A 37 -6.16 10.87 -0.17
N ALA A 38 -7.04 11.84 -0.46
CA ALA A 38 -8.41 11.55 -0.87
C ALA A 38 -8.46 10.82 -2.24
N GLU A 39 -7.41 10.99 -3.03
CA GLU A 39 -7.23 10.32 -4.32
C GLU A 39 -6.49 8.97 -4.18
N ASN A 40 -6.64 8.13 -5.20
CA ASN A 40 -5.88 6.90 -5.36
C ASN A 40 -4.41 7.23 -5.66
N CYS A 41 -3.45 6.64 -4.92
CA CYS A 41 -2.02 6.87 -5.15
C CYS A 41 -1.48 6.17 -6.41
N GLN A 42 -2.28 5.35 -7.06
CA GLN A 42 -2.00 4.68 -8.34
C GLN A 42 -0.63 3.94 -8.37
N TYR A 43 0.13 4.11 -9.47
CA TYR A 43 1.45 3.50 -9.64
C TYR A 43 2.55 4.31 -8.93
N SER A 44 3.69 3.68 -8.75
CA SER A 44 4.82 4.24 -7.98
C SER A 44 5.33 5.59 -8.53
N GLY A 45 5.34 5.78 -9.84
CA GLY A 45 5.72 7.04 -10.47
C GLY A 45 4.75 8.19 -10.16
N TYR A 46 3.44 7.89 -10.11
CA TYR A 46 2.42 8.87 -9.69
C TYR A 46 2.60 9.25 -8.21
N THR A 47 2.80 8.24 -7.35
CA THR A 47 3.10 8.49 -5.93
C THR A 47 4.34 9.38 -5.79
N ARG A 48 5.43 9.09 -6.53
CA ARG A 48 6.66 9.90 -6.53
C ARG A 48 6.41 11.35 -6.89
N GLU A 49 5.58 11.59 -7.91
CA GLU A 49 5.25 12.94 -8.37
C GLU A 49 4.38 13.70 -7.36
N ARG A 50 3.38 13.02 -6.79
CA ARG A 50 2.35 13.66 -5.96
C ARG A 50 2.71 13.78 -4.49
N LEU A 51 3.63 12.95 -3.99
CA LEU A 51 3.99 12.89 -2.58
C LEU A 51 4.36 14.25 -1.97
N PRO A 52 5.15 15.14 -2.61
CA PRO A 52 5.45 16.46 -2.04
C PRO A 52 4.19 17.27 -1.74
N LYS A 53 3.24 17.27 -2.69
CA LYS A 53 1.94 17.94 -2.52
C LYS A 53 1.14 17.34 -1.37
N TRP A 54 1.05 16.01 -1.28
CA TRP A 54 0.31 15.36 -0.20
C TRP A 54 0.92 15.62 1.18
N LEU A 55 2.24 15.67 1.28
CA LEU A 55 2.92 16.01 2.54
C LEU A 55 2.66 17.47 2.96
N ASP A 56 2.56 18.39 2.00
CA ASP A 56 2.21 19.78 2.26
C ASP A 56 0.74 19.94 2.73
N GLU A 57 -0.19 19.25 2.04
CA GLU A 57 -1.63 19.32 2.34
C GLU A 57 -2.04 18.58 3.63
N LEU A 58 -1.43 17.42 3.91
CA LEU A 58 -1.81 16.55 5.01
C LEU A 58 -0.97 16.78 6.28
N GLY A 59 0.10 17.55 6.15
CA GLY A 59 1.02 17.85 7.24
C GLY A 59 2.04 16.74 7.49
N ARG A 60 3.01 17.02 8.37
CA ARG A 60 4.11 16.11 8.67
C ARG A 60 3.61 14.86 9.42
N PRO A 61 3.83 13.65 8.90
CA PRO A 61 3.50 12.41 9.60
C PRO A 61 4.59 12.01 10.61
N ASP A 62 4.19 11.26 11.65
CA ASP A 62 5.09 10.54 12.54
C ASP A 62 5.33 9.11 12.08
N VAL A 63 4.30 8.50 11.47
CA VAL A 63 4.34 7.17 10.87
C VAL A 63 3.75 7.22 9.48
N VAL A 64 4.38 6.55 8.52
CA VAL A 64 3.86 6.33 7.17
C VAL A 64 3.71 4.84 6.91
N HIS A 65 2.50 4.37 6.65
CA HIS A 65 2.23 3.04 6.10
C HIS A 65 1.99 3.17 4.60
N TRP A 66 2.83 2.53 3.79
CA TRP A 66 2.92 2.79 2.36
C TRP A 66 2.93 1.52 1.53
N ASN A 67 2.10 1.50 0.48
CA ASN A 67 2.08 0.50 -0.59
C ASN A 67 2.10 1.15 -1.97
N ASN A 68 2.77 0.54 -2.91
CA ASN A 68 2.61 0.66 -4.36
C ASN A 68 2.90 -0.71 -5.00
N GLY A 69 2.28 -1.00 -6.13
CA GLY A 69 2.61 -2.23 -6.87
C GLY A 69 1.51 -2.70 -7.82
N LEU A 70 0.25 -2.85 -7.37
CA LEU A 70 -0.81 -3.37 -8.24
C LEU A 70 -1.00 -2.55 -9.52
N HIS A 71 -0.88 -1.23 -9.44
CA HIS A 71 -0.94 -0.38 -10.62
C HIS A 71 0.33 -0.43 -11.47
N ASP A 72 1.48 -0.78 -10.89
CA ASP A 72 2.74 -0.93 -11.61
C ASP A 72 2.77 -2.25 -12.38
N VAL A 73 2.43 -3.36 -11.70
CA VAL A 73 2.49 -4.73 -12.26
C VAL A 73 1.31 -5.06 -13.17
N GLY A 74 0.17 -4.38 -13.03
CA GLY A 74 -1.03 -4.64 -13.83
C GLY A 74 -0.85 -4.30 -15.31
N HIS A 75 -1.29 -5.21 -16.18
CA HIS A 75 -1.31 -5.02 -17.64
C HIS A 75 -2.53 -4.17 -18.02
N ASN A 76 -2.32 -2.89 -18.28
CA ASN A 76 -3.38 -1.98 -18.70
C ASN A 76 -3.25 -1.65 -20.19
N PRO A 77 -4.14 -2.14 -21.07
CA PRO A 77 -4.07 -1.92 -22.51
C PRO A 77 -4.27 -0.46 -22.93
N ASN A 78 -4.83 0.36 -22.05
CA ASN A 78 -5.08 1.79 -22.29
C ASN A 78 -3.94 2.69 -21.81
N ARG A 79 -2.77 2.11 -21.49
CA ARG A 79 -1.61 2.83 -20.97
C ARG A 79 -0.33 2.44 -21.73
N SER A 80 0.63 3.37 -21.81
CA SER A 80 1.97 3.11 -22.34
C SER A 80 3.02 3.53 -21.29
N PRO A 81 3.88 2.62 -20.81
CA PRO A 81 3.84 1.16 -21.06
C PRO A 81 2.60 0.51 -20.42
N MET A 82 2.13 -0.60 -20.99
CA MET A 82 0.99 -1.35 -20.43
C MET A 82 1.26 -1.85 -19.00
N GLN A 83 2.48 -2.29 -18.74
CA GLN A 83 3.02 -2.67 -17.44
C GLN A 83 4.30 -1.86 -17.20
N PHE A 84 4.48 -1.28 -16.03
CA PHE A 84 5.72 -0.57 -15.72
C PHE A 84 6.86 -1.59 -15.51
N PRO A 85 8.05 -1.37 -16.12
CA PRO A 85 9.21 -2.22 -15.88
C PRO A 85 9.59 -2.29 -14.41
N LEU A 86 10.00 -3.47 -13.93
CA LEU A 86 10.39 -3.70 -12.55
C LEU A 86 11.48 -2.74 -12.07
N GLU A 87 12.46 -2.43 -12.93
CA GLU A 87 13.54 -1.49 -12.63
C GLU A 87 12.99 -0.07 -12.37
N ALA A 88 12.10 0.41 -13.24
CA ALA A 88 11.48 1.72 -13.06
C ALA A 88 10.62 1.79 -11.78
N TYR A 89 9.92 0.70 -11.45
CA TYR A 89 9.19 0.57 -10.19
C TYR A 89 10.13 0.70 -8.99
N LEU A 90 11.23 -0.05 -8.94
CA LEU A 90 12.20 0.00 -7.84
C LEU A 90 12.86 1.38 -7.71
N ASP A 91 13.17 2.06 -8.81
CA ASP A 91 13.73 3.40 -8.78
C ASP A 91 12.74 4.43 -8.23
N ASN A 92 11.46 4.27 -8.55
CA ASN A 92 10.41 5.09 -7.95
C ASN A 92 10.28 4.82 -6.46
N LEU A 93 10.33 3.54 -6.01
CA LEU A 93 10.28 3.21 -4.59
C LEU A 93 11.45 3.83 -3.83
N LYS A 94 12.69 3.76 -4.35
CA LYS A 94 13.86 4.41 -3.75
C LYS A 94 13.66 5.92 -3.61
N ALA A 95 13.13 6.57 -4.66
CA ALA A 95 12.88 8.00 -4.66
C ALA A 95 11.82 8.40 -3.61
N VAL A 96 10.68 7.66 -3.57
CA VAL A 96 9.61 7.87 -2.58
C VAL A 96 10.14 7.68 -1.17
N LEU A 97 10.87 6.57 -0.90
CA LEU A 97 11.48 6.31 0.40
C LEU A 97 12.43 7.43 0.82
N GLY A 98 13.24 7.95 -0.12
CA GLY A 98 14.13 9.09 0.13
C GLY A 98 13.38 10.36 0.53
N MET A 99 12.21 10.61 -0.05
CA MET A 99 11.36 11.75 0.34
C MET A 99 10.70 11.52 1.71
N LEU A 100 10.18 10.32 1.97
CA LEU A 100 9.56 9.98 3.26
C LEU A 100 10.56 10.10 4.42
N ARG A 101 11.80 9.63 4.23
CA ARG A 101 12.87 9.77 5.24
C ARG A 101 13.16 11.23 5.62
N LYS A 102 13.04 12.17 4.70
CA LYS A 102 13.25 13.60 4.98
C LYS A 102 12.19 14.17 5.92
N THR A 103 11.03 13.55 6.03
CA THR A 103 10.01 13.95 7.01
C THR A 103 10.39 13.58 8.45
N GLY A 104 11.29 12.64 8.64
CA GLY A 104 11.62 12.05 9.93
C GLY A 104 10.61 11.00 10.41
N ALA A 105 9.61 10.66 9.60
CA ALA A 105 8.61 9.66 9.94
C ALA A 105 9.20 8.24 9.97
N LYS A 106 8.66 7.39 10.85
CA LYS A 106 8.88 5.94 10.78
C LYS A 106 8.07 5.39 9.59
N VAL A 107 8.73 4.67 8.68
CA VAL A 107 8.10 4.13 7.47
C VAL A 107 7.85 2.64 7.63
N ILE A 108 6.65 2.18 7.23
CA ILE A 108 6.25 0.78 7.12
C ILE A 108 5.93 0.52 5.66
N TRP A 109 6.54 -0.48 5.06
CA TRP A 109 6.19 -0.96 3.73
C TRP A 109 5.10 -2.02 3.80
N ALA A 110 4.09 -1.94 2.94
CA ALA A 110 3.08 -2.98 2.79
C ALA A 110 3.20 -3.66 1.42
N THR A 111 3.18 -4.99 1.39
CA THR A 111 3.15 -5.76 0.15
C THR A 111 1.85 -5.54 -0.61
N SER A 112 1.90 -5.65 -1.94
CA SER A 112 0.70 -5.65 -2.80
C SER A 112 -0.10 -6.93 -2.57
N THR A 113 -1.41 -6.79 -2.42
CA THR A 113 -2.33 -7.93 -2.25
C THR A 113 -2.40 -8.78 -3.52
N PRO A 114 -2.71 -10.09 -3.41
CA PRO A 114 -2.90 -10.95 -4.57
C PRO A 114 -4.21 -10.64 -5.28
N VAL A 115 -4.35 -11.15 -6.50
CA VAL A 115 -5.65 -11.38 -7.13
C VAL A 115 -6.10 -12.81 -6.88
N HIS A 116 -7.40 -13.08 -7.01
CA HIS A 116 -7.92 -14.45 -6.87
C HIS A 116 -7.25 -15.39 -7.90
N PRO A 117 -6.82 -16.61 -7.51
CA PRO A 117 -6.15 -17.54 -8.42
C PRO A 117 -6.94 -17.88 -9.68
N ASN A 118 -8.28 -17.90 -9.58
CA ASN A 118 -9.18 -18.17 -10.69
C ASN A 118 -9.55 -16.92 -11.51
N ARG A 119 -9.00 -15.76 -11.18
CA ARG A 119 -9.26 -14.53 -11.95
C ARG A 119 -8.68 -14.66 -13.35
N PRO A 120 -9.52 -14.54 -14.40
CA PRO A 120 -9.03 -14.71 -15.76
C PRO A 120 -8.09 -13.56 -16.16
N PHE A 121 -6.94 -13.91 -16.73
CA PHE A 121 -6.10 -12.91 -17.39
C PHE A 121 -6.68 -12.58 -18.77
N ARG A 122 -6.94 -11.30 -19.02
CA ARG A 122 -7.48 -10.79 -20.29
C ARG A 122 -6.54 -9.74 -20.84
N SER A 123 -6.06 -9.94 -22.08
CA SER A 123 -5.15 -9.01 -22.76
C SER A 123 -5.84 -7.73 -23.25
N ASP A 124 -7.17 -7.75 -23.35
CA ASP A 124 -8.02 -6.63 -23.79
C ASP A 124 -8.58 -5.78 -22.63
N ALA A 125 -8.26 -6.15 -21.38
CA ALA A 125 -8.69 -5.46 -20.18
C ALA A 125 -7.52 -5.31 -19.20
N TRP A 126 -7.66 -4.43 -18.22
CA TRP A 126 -6.68 -4.34 -17.14
C TRP A 126 -6.67 -5.64 -16.32
N ALA A 127 -5.54 -6.33 -16.33
CA ALA A 127 -5.40 -7.67 -15.77
C ALA A 127 -4.07 -7.87 -15.03
N TRP A 128 -4.04 -8.88 -14.16
CA TRP A 128 -2.92 -9.21 -13.30
C TRP A 128 -2.64 -10.70 -13.32
N LYS A 129 -1.38 -11.06 -13.04
CA LYS A 129 -0.92 -12.43 -12.78
C LYS A 129 -0.24 -12.47 -11.42
N ASN A 130 -0.59 -13.44 -10.57
CA ASN A 130 0.00 -13.55 -9.24
C ASN A 130 1.52 -13.74 -9.28
N GLU A 131 2.05 -14.50 -10.26
CA GLU A 131 3.50 -14.71 -10.41
C GLU A 131 4.25 -13.39 -10.66
N GLU A 132 3.60 -12.43 -11.31
CA GLU A 132 4.18 -11.10 -11.53
C GLU A 132 4.04 -10.23 -10.28
N ILE A 133 2.91 -10.30 -9.56
CA ILE A 133 2.73 -9.64 -8.27
C ILE A 133 3.80 -10.13 -7.29
N ASP A 134 4.01 -11.45 -7.19
CA ASP A 134 5.03 -12.06 -6.34
C ASP A 134 6.44 -11.58 -6.69
N ARG A 135 6.74 -11.47 -7.98
CA ARG A 135 8.03 -10.95 -8.47
C ARG A 135 8.26 -9.50 -8.05
N TYR A 136 7.24 -8.63 -8.17
CA TYR A 136 7.35 -7.21 -7.77
C TYR A 136 7.41 -7.08 -6.25
N ASN A 137 6.59 -7.83 -5.52
CA ASN A 137 6.66 -7.91 -4.06
C ASN A 137 8.04 -8.38 -3.59
N GLY A 138 8.57 -9.47 -4.18
CA GLY A 138 9.89 -10.01 -3.83
C GLY A 138 11.01 -8.97 -4.00
N ALA A 139 11.03 -8.27 -5.13
CA ALA A 139 12.02 -7.23 -5.38
C ALA A 139 11.86 -6.02 -4.44
N ALA A 140 10.63 -5.61 -4.14
CA ALA A 140 10.37 -4.56 -3.16
C ALA A 140 10.78 -4.98 -1.75
N LEU A 141 10.50 -6.22 -1.34
CA LEU A 141 10.91 -6.76 -0.04
C LEU A 141 12.43 -6.78 0.13
N GLU A 142 13.18 -7.15 -0.91
CA GLU A 142 14.65 -7.10 -0.89
C GLU A 142 15.14 -5.67 -0.69
N LEU A 143 14.61 -4.71 -1.46
CA LEU A 143 14.91 -3.28 -1.29
C LEU A 143 14.59 -2.81 0.14
N MET A 144 13.42 -3.13 0.68
CA MET A 144 13.01 -2.67 2.00
C MET A 144 13.85 -3.30 3.12
N ARG A 145 14.24 -4.57 2.97
CA ARG A 145 15.18 -5.24 3.89
C ARG A 145 16.54 -4.57 3.90
N GLU A 146 17.10 -4.26 2.72
CA GLU A 146 18.38 -3.53 2.62
C GLU A 146 18.31 -2.15 3.25
N GLN A 147 17.14 -1.53 3.20
CA GLN A 147 16.88 -0.22 3.74
C GLN A 147 16.42 -0.23 5.21
N HIS A 148 16.37 -1.40 5.86
CA HIS A 148 15.89 -1.60 7.23
C HIS A 148 14.47 -1.05 7.49
N ILE A 149 13.58 -1.15 6.49
CA ILE A 149 12.18 -0.75 6.59
C ILE A 149 11.35 -1.94 7.08
N PRO A 150 10.58 -1.81 8.17
CA PRO A 150 9.66 -2.85 8.61
C PRO A 150 8.58 -3.11 7.55
N VAL A 151 8.19 -4.38 7.43
CA VAL A 151 7.23 -4.85 6.43
C VAL A 151 5.93 -5.29 7.10
N ASN A 152 4.80 -4.87 6.54
CA ASN A 152 3.48 -5.40 6.79
C ASN A 152 3.06 -6.25 5.57
N ASP A 153 3.02 -7.57 5.72
CA ASP A 153 2.75 -8.50 4.62
C ASP A 153 1.25 -8.66 4.37
N LEU A 154 0.63 -7.66 3.72
CA LEU A 154 -0.78 -7.70 3.34
C LEU A 154 -1.06 -8.75 2.25
N HIS A 155 -0.05 -9.14 1.46
CA HIS A 155 -0.19 -10.25 0.52
C HIS A 155 -0.49 -11.55 1.26
N ALA A 156 0.30 -11.89 2.27
CA ALA A 156 0.08 -13.10 3.07
C ALA A 156 -1.26 -13.07 3.81
N VAL A 157 -1.66 -11.90 4.35
CA VAL A 157 -2.96 -11.72 5.02
C VAL A 157 -4.11 -12.09 4.09
N VAL A 158 -4.11 -11.58 2.86
CA VAL A 158 -5.20 -11.85 1.90
C VAL A 158 -5.08 -13.25 1.31
N TRP A 159 -3.86 -13.73 1.02
CA TRP A 159 -3.63 -15.04 0.41
C TRP A 159 -4.09 -16.19 1.29
N SER A 160 -3.92 -16.08 2.61
CA SER A 160 -4.33 -17.12 3.56
C SER A 160 -5.84 -17.42 3.53
N GLU A 161 -6.66 -16.43 3.16
CA GLU A 161 -8.13 -16.51 3.13
C GLU A 161 -8.67 -15.85 1.85
N VAL A 162 -8.05 -16.12 0.69
CA VAL A 162 -8.30 -15.40 -0.55
C VAL A 162 -9.77 -15.44 -0.99
N GLU A 163 -10.43 -16.58 -0.80
CA GLU A 163 -11.86 -16.76 -1.11
C GLU A 163 -12.77 -15.91 -0.20
N ALA A 164 -12.36 -15.71 1.06
CA ALA A 164 -13.11 -14.93 2.03
C ALA A 164 -12.81 -13.42 1.98
N CYS A 165 -11.64 -13.03 1.45
CA CYS A 165 -11.16 -11.65 1.50
C CYS A 165 -11.47 -10.83 0.24
N LEU A 166 -11.65 -11.46 -0.93
CA LEU A 166 -11.83 -10.75 -2.19
C LEU A 166 -13.30 -10.56 -2.57
N ALA A 167 -13.59 -9.45 -3.24
CA ALA A 167 -14.90 -9.14 -3.79
C ALA A 167 -15.16 -9.93 -5.10
N GLU A 168 -16.35 -9.78 -5.67
CA GLU A 168 -16.76 -10.49 -6.90
C GLU A 168 -15.85 -10.20 -8.10
N ASP A 169 -15.17 -9.07 -8.12
CA ASP A 169 -14.22 -8.73 -9.17
C ASP A 169 -12.86 -9.46 -9.02
N MET A 170 -12.71 -10.26 -7.96
CA MET A 170 -11.52 -11.09 -7.70
C MET A 170 -10.21 -10.29 -7.56
N LEU A 171 -10.30 -9.02 -7.19
CA LEU A 171 -9.18 -8.07 -7.04
C LEU A 171 -9.33 -7.23 -5.78
N HIS A 172 -10.46 -6.51 -5.65
CA HIS A 172 -10.68 -5.63 -4.51
C HIS A 172 -11.09 -6.41 -3.26
N LEU A 173 -10.81 -5.82 -2.10
CA LEU A 173 -11.19 -6.40 -0.83
C LEU A 173 -12.71 -6.27 -0.60
N ASN A 174 -13.35 -7.35 -0.18
CA ASN A 174 -14.68 -7.30 0.41
C ASN A 174 -14.60 -6.83 1.88
N LYS A 175 -15.70 -6.82 2.62
CA LYS A 175 -15.75 -6.33 4.00
C LYS A 175 -14.80 -7.11 4.95
N ASP A 176 -14.69 -8.41 4.78
CA ASP A 176 -13.81 -9.26 5.61
C ASP A 176 -12.34 -9.01 5.30
N GLY A 177 -11.98 -8.92 4.02
CA GLY A 177 -10.64 -8.54 3.58
C GLY A 177 -10.23 -7.13 4.01
N GLN A 178 -11.15 -6.16 3.94
CA GLN A 178 -10.92 -4.79 4.44
C GLN A 178 -10.61 -4.81 5.94
N LYS A 179 -11.39 -5.59 6.71
CA LYS A 179 -11.15 -5.72 8.14
C LYS A 179 -9.82 -6.41 8.45
N ALA A 180 -9.52 -7.53 7.79
CA ALA A 180 -8.28 -8.27 7.99
C ALA A 180 -7.04 -7.40 7.68
N CYS A 181 -7.05 -6.67 6.56
CA CYS A 181 -5.99 -5.73 6.23
C CYS A 181 -5.90 -4.57 7.23
N ALA A 182 -7.03 -4.03 7.69
CA ALA A 182 -7.04 -2.95 8.69
C ALA A 182 -6.44 -3.42 10.02
N ASP A 183 -6.79 -4.62 10.50
CA ASP A 183 -6.23 -5.22 11.71
C ASP A 183 -4.69 -5.32 11.61
N ALA A 184 -4.18 -5.84 10.48
CA ALA A 184 -2.75 -5.96 10.22
C ALA A 184 -2.04 -4.58 10.15
N VAL A 185 -2.67 -3.59 9.54
CA VAL A 185 -2.13 -2.22 9.47
C VAL A 185 -2.05 -1.59 10.87
N VAL A 186 -3.10 -1.72 11.67
CA VAL A 186 -3.14 -1.19 13.03
C VAL A 186 -2.07 -1.83 13.92
N GLU A 187 -1.90 -3.16 13.82
CA GLU A 187 -0.85 -3.89 14.54
C GLU A 187 0.55 -3.39 14.14
N ALA A 188 0.81 -3.26 12.82
CA ALA A 188 2.09 -2.77 12.32
C ALA A 188 2.38 -1.32 12.76
N VAL A 189 1.36 -0.46 12.76
CA VAL A 189 1.48 0.93 13.24
C VAL A 189 1.79 0.97 14.73
N ARG A 190 1.07 0.23 15.57
CA ARG A 190 1.32 0.17 17.01
C ARG A 190 2.75 -0.29 17.32
N LYS A 191 3.18 -1.36 16.65
CA LYS A 191 4.54 -1.91 16.83
C LYS A 191 5.66 -0.91 16.55
N VAL A 192 5.50 -0.02 15.58
CA VAL A 192 6.51 1.00 15.31
C VAL A 192 6.37 2.24 16.20
N MET A 193 5.21 2.45 16.83
CA MET A 193 5.02 3.56 17.79
C MET A 193 5.57 3.26 19.18
N GLU A 194 5.71 1.98 19.53
CA GLU A 194 6.41 1.53 20.75
C GLU A 194 7.90 1.89 20.69
#